data_1cc17649a1e32cc7a3147e4366bb9553
#
_entry.id   1cc17649a1e32cc7a3147e4366bb9553
#
_cell.length_a   1.000
_cell.length_b   1.000
_cell.length_c   1.000
_cell.angle_alpha   90.00
_cell.angle_beta   90.00
_cell.angle_gamma   90.00
#
_symmetry.space_group_name_H-M   'P 1'
#
loop_
_entity.id
_entity.type
_entity.pdbx_description
1 polymer ?
#
loop_
_entity_poly.entity_id
_entity_poly.type
_entity_poly.pdbx_seq_one_letter_code
_entity_poly.pdbx_strand_id
1 'polypeptide(L)'
;MSARSGIGFDSHRFEAGRRLVLGGVEVPWPKGLTGHSDADALAHAVTDALLGAAGLGDIGAHFPDTDERWRDADSIELLRHACGLLAAGGLAPLNLDAVVLCEEPRLGPFRDAMRERLAEAAGLGPEDVNVKFTTAEGMGFVGQGEGIAVMATASVVPISSAGA
;
A
#
# COMPACT_ATOMS: atom_id res chain seq x y z
N MET A 1 25.49 3.05 8.48
CA MET A 1 24.17 2.92 9.12
C MET A 1 23.40 1.80 8.44
N SER A 2 22.66 1.00 9.17
CA SER A 2 21.94 -0.18 8.65
C SER A 2 20.57 0.19 8.08
N ALA A 3 20.09 -0.59 7.10
CA ALA A 3 18.70 -0.54 6.67
C ALA A 3 17.77 -0.95 7.82
N ARG A 4 16.55 -0.41 7.82
CA ARG A 4 15.46 -0.81 8.72
C ARG A 4 14.35 -1.44 7.89
N SER A 5 13.62 -2.38 8.46
CA SER A 5 12.49 -3.01 7.79
C SER A 5 11.21 -2.81 8.61
N GLY A 6 10.10 -2.72 7.92
CA GLY A 6 8.77 -2.65 8.49
C GLY A 6 7.82 -3.59 7.79
N ILE A 7 6.72 -3.89 8.44
CA ILE A 7 5.62 -4.70 7.94
C ILE A 7 4.33 -3.89 7.98
N GLY A 8 3.49 -4.06 6.97
CA GLY A 8 2.15 -3.52 6.92
C GLY A 8 1.13 -4.61 6.60
N PHE A 9 -0.04 -4.47 7.14
CA PHE A 9 -1.19 -5.33 6.84
C PHE A 9 -2.42 -4.45 6.71
N ASP A 10 -3.24 -4.74 5.69
CA ASP A 10 -4.54 -4.11 5.54
C ASP A 10 -5.55 -5.09 4.95
N SER A 11 -6.81 -4.91 5.28
CA SER A 11 -7.90 -5.70 4.74
C SER A 11 -9.16 -4.85 4.63
N HIS A 12 -9.88 -5.02 3.52
CA HIS A 12 -11.12 -4.32 3.24
C HIS A 12 -12.17 -5.28 2.70
N ARG A 13 -13.42 -5.03 3.08
CA ARG A 13 -14.58 -5.77 2.58
C ARG A 13 -14.96 -5.29 1.18
N PHE A 14 -15.42 -6.20 0.33
CA PHE A 14 -16.04 -5.84 -0.94
C PHE A 14 -17.44 -5.24 -0.75
N GLU A 15 -17.73 -4.24 -1.57
CA GLU A 15 -19.03 -3.60 -1.67
C GLU A 15 -19.41 -3.40 -3.14
N ALA A 16 -20.63 -3.78 -3.50
CA ALA A 16 -21.12 -3.63 -4.86
C ALA A 16 -21.25 -2.15 -5.25
N GLY A 17 -20.94 -1.83 -6.50
CA GLY A 17 -21.08 -0.48 -7.04
C GLY A 17 -19.95 0.49 -6.69
N ARG A 18 -18.96 0.08 -5.87
CA ARG A 18 -17.73 0.86 -5.65
C ARG A 18 -16.67 0.52 -6.69
N ARG A 19 -15.79 1.46 -6.98
CA ARG A 19 -14.60 1.22 -7.81
C ARG A 19 -13.61 0.36 -7.03
N LEU A 20 -12.98 -0.59 -7.70
CA LEU A 20 -11.86 -1.34 -7.13
C LEU A 20 -10.55 -0.67 -7.51
N VAL A 21 -9.85 -0.12 -6.53
CA VAL A 21 -8.54 0.51 -6.69
C VAL A 21 -7.52 -0.25 -5.86
N LEU A 22 -6.43 -0.66 -6.47
CA LEU A 22 -5.31 -1.34 -5.81
C LEU A 22 -3.98 -0.85 -6.40
N GLY A 23 -3.09 -0.41 -5.52
CA GLY A 23 -1.81 0.15 -5.94
C GLY A 23 -1.96 1.35 -6.88
N GLY A 24 -3.00 2.17 -6.67
CA GLY A 24 -3.33 3.31 -7.51
C GLY A 24 -3.87 2.95 -8.91
N VAL A 25 -4.25 1.69 -9.13
CA VAL A 25 -4.76 1.19 -10.40
C VAL A 25 -6.22 0.76 -10.25
N GLU A 26 -7.09 1.29 -11.10
CA GLU A 26 -8.47 0.85 -11.17
C GLU A 26 -8.56 -0.50 -11.88
N VAL A 27 -9.14 -1.48 -11.19
CA VAL A 27 -9.38 -2.83 -11.72
C VAL A 27 -10.86 -2.95 -12.08
N PRO A 28 -11.19 -3.27 -13.35
CA PRO A 28 -12.59 -3.50 -13.76
C PRO A 28 -13.20 -4.68 -13.01
N TRP A 29 -14.12 -4.39 -12.10
CA TRP A 29 -14.80 -5.39 -11.28
C TRP A 29 -16.13 -4.82 -10.76
N PRO A 30 -17.21 -5.64 -10.60
CA PRO A 30 -18.52 -5.13 -10.14
C PRO A 30 -18.52 -4.64 -8.69
N LYS A 31 -17.48 -4.97 -7.91
CA LYS A 31 -17.34 -4.60 -6.51
C LYS A 31 -16.04 -3.85 -6.30
N GLY A 32 -16.04 -2.87 -5.43
CA GLY A 32 -14.83 -2.22 -4.91
C GLY A 32 -14.69 -2.49 -3.43
N LEU A 33 -13.71 -1.85 -2.79
CA LEU A 33 -13.44 -2.00 -1.37
C LEU A 33 -14.11 -0.89 -0.57
N THR A 34 -14.58 -1.20 0.65
CA THR A 34 -15.17 -0.22 1.57
C THR A 34 -14.06 0.43 2.41
N GLY A 35 -14.16 1.73 2.61
CA GLY A 35 -13.25 2.49 3.47
C GLY A 35 -13.53 3.98 3.43
N HIS A 36 -12.84 4.75 4.27
CA HIS A 36 -12.98 6.20 4.34
C HIS A 36 -12.34 6.92 3.15
N SER A 37 -11.18 6.43 2.69
CA SER A 37 -10.49 6.86 1.46
C SER A 37 -11.00 6.08 0.24
N ASP A 38 -10.21 5.97 -0.82
CA ASP A 38 -10.46 5.08 -1.95
C ASP A 38 -10.37 3.58 -1.59
N ALA A 39 -10.02 3.26 -0.34
CA ALA A 39 -9.84 1.91 0.21
C ALA A 39 -8.82 1.06 -0.55
N ASP A 40 -7.78 1.66 -1.09
CA ASP A 40 -6.65 0.98 -1.72
C ASP A 40 -5.83 0.22 -0.69
N ALA A 41 -6.21 -1.03 -0.43
CA ALA A 41 -5.57 -1.88 0.58
C ALA A 41 -4.08 -2.10 0.30
N LEU A 42 -3.65 -2.12 -0.97
CA LEU A 42 -2.24 -2.30 -1.32
C LEU A 42 -1.42 -1.05 -0.98
N ALA A 43 -1.89 0.14 -1.34
CA ALA A 43 -1.23 1.39 -0.97
C ALA A 43 -1.21 1.60 0.55
N HIS A 44 -2.29 1.24 1.26
CA HIS A 44 -2.35 1.32 2.73
C HIS A 44 -1.32 0.41 3.41
N ALA A 45 -1.23 -0.87 3.01
CA ALA A 45 -0.28 -1.81 3.58
C ALA A 45 1.18 -1.37 3.32
N VAL A 46 1.48 -0.87 2.13
CA VAL A 46 2.80 -0.34 1.78
C VAL A 46 3.13 0.91 2.61
N THR A 47 2.18 1.82 2.76
CA THR A 47 2.34 3.02 3.59
C THR A 47 2.65 2.65 5.04
N ASP A 48 1.90 1.70 5.58
CA ASP A 48 2.08 1.21 6.95
C ASP A 48 3.44 0.54 7.16
N ALA A 49 3.89 -0.25 6.18
CA ALA A 49 5.21 -0.87 6.20
C ALA A 49 6.34 0.19 6.24
N LEU A 50 6.23 1.25 5.45
CA LEU A 50 7.20 2.34 5.42
C LEU A 50 7.22 3.13 6.72
N LEU A 51 6.05 3.50 7.25
CA LEU A 51 5.94 4.19 8.54
C LEU A 51 6.52 3.33 9.68
N GLY A 52 6.23 2.03 9.68
CA GLY A 52 6.77 1.07 10.63
C GLY A 52 8.29 0.95 10.56
N ALA A 53 8.87 0.85 9.35
CA ALA A 53 10.32 0.84 9.14
C ALA A 53 11.00 2.10 9.67
N ALA A 54 10.34 3.25 9.53
CA ALA A 54 10.84 4.54 10.01
C ALA A 54 10.62 4.75 11.51
N GLY A 55 9.79 3.93 12.18
CA GLY A 55 9.41 4.11 13.58
C GLY A 55 8.45 5.27 13.80
N LEU A 56 7.62 5.59 12.80
CA LEU A 56 6.69 6.72 12.79
C LEU A 56 5.24 6.33 13.15
N GLY A 57 5.03 5.13 13.71
CA GLY A 57 3.70 4.63 14.02
C GLY A 57 3.01 4.01 12.81
N ASP A 58 1.74 4.28 12.63
CA ASP A 58 0.88 3.68 11.62
C ASP A 58 0.09 4.71 10.79
N ILE A 59 -0.56 4.23 9.74
CA ILE A 59 -1.35 5.07 8.81
C ILE A 59 -2.49 5.80 9.55
N GLY A 60 -3.14 5.16 10.53
CA GLY A 60 -4.24 5.75 11.28
C GLY A 60 -3.83 6.94 12.15
N ALA A 61 -2.58 6.94 12.65
CA ALA A 61 -2.04 8.05 13.42
C ALA A 61 -1.82 9.32 12.58
N HIS A 62 -1.47 9.15 11.29
CA HIS A 62 -1.19 10.27 10.38
C HIS A 62 -2.42 10.69 9.56
N PHE A 63 -3.31 9.75 9.23
CA PHE A 63 -4.47 9.96 8.37
C PHE A 63 -5.73 9.38 9.03
N PRO A 64 -6.17 9.92 10.17
CA PRO A 64 -7.32 9.37 10.90
C PRO A 64 -8.59 9.43 10.05
N ASP A 65 -9.38 8.37 10.09
CA ASP A 65 -10.67 8.25 9.40
C ASP A 65 -11.74 9.21 9.94
N THR A 66 -11.50 9.82 11.08
CA THR A 66 -12.33 10.88 11.66
C THR A 66 -12.08 12.25 11.05
N ASP A 67 -11.03 12.41 10.25
CA ASP A 67 -10.66 13.69 9.63
C ASP A 67 -11.22 13.75 8.20
N GLU A 68 -12.19 14.64 7.99
CA GLU A 68 -12.84 14.85 6.70
C GLU A 68 -11.88 15.20 5.53
N ARG A 69 -10.67 15.68 5.84
CA ARG A 69 -9.64 15.97 4.82
C ARG A 69 -9.22 14.72 4.06
N TRP A 70 -9.37 13.54 4.67
CA TRP A 70 -8.96 12.27 4.07
C TRP A 70 -10.14 11.47 3.49
N ARG A 71 -11.35 12.04 3.53
CA ARG A 71 -12.52 11.42 2.90
C ARG A 71 -12.28 11.34 1.39
N ASP A 72 -12.49 10.16 0.82
CA ASP A 72 -12.27 9.85 -0.60
C ASP A 72 -10.85 10.19 -1.10
N ALA A 73 -9.88 10.32 -0.20
CA ALA A 73 -8.51 10.62 -0.56
C ALA A 73 -7.92 9.51 -1.45
N ASP A 74 -7.11 9.92 -2.41
CA ASP A 74 -6.24 9.03 -3.20
C ASP A 74 -5.15 8.46 -2.28
N SER A 75 -5.16 7.16 -2.05
CA SER A 75 -4.19 6.50 -1.18
C SER A 75 -2.75 6.56 -1.70
N ILE A 76 -2.55 6.80 -2.99
CA ILE A 76 -1.22 7.10 -3.55
C ILE A 76 -0.70 8.44 -3.03
N GLU A 77 -1.57 9.44 -2.85
CA GLU A 77 -1.16 10.71 -2.23
C GLU A 77 -0.84 10.53 -0.74
N LEU A 78 -1.56 9.67 -0.03
CA LEU A 78 -1.21 9.31 1.36
C LEU A 78 0.18 8.66 1.43
N LEU A 79 0.50 7.77 0.49
CA LEU A 79 1.82 7.15 0.37
C LEU A 79 2.91 8.20 0.10
N ARG A 80 2.68 9.15 -0.82
CA ARG A 80 3.62 10.27 -1.06
C ARG A 80 3.85 11.10 0.18
N HIS A 81 2.79 11.40 0.91
CA HIS A 81 2.90 12.16 2.17
C HIS A 81 3.72 11.41 3.21
N ALA A 82 3.49 10.09 3.38
CA ALA A 82 4.29 9.26 4.28
C ALA A 82 5.78 9.26 3.89
N CYS A 83 6.10 9.15 2.59
CA CYS A 83 7.48 9.25 2.12
C CYS A 83 8.10 10.62 2.43
N GLY A 84 7.32 11.70 2.38
CA GLY A 84 7.75 13.03 2.83
C GLY A 84 8.11 13.07 4.33
N LEU A 85 7.33 12.37 5.18
CA LEU A 85 7.64 12.23 6.60
C LEU A 85 8.94 11.45 6.84
N LEU A 86 9.17 10.37 6.07
CA LEU A 86 10.42 9.64 6.11
C LEU A 86 11.60 10.54 5.76
N ALA A 87 11.49 11.30 4.67
CA ALA A 87 12.52 12.22 4.19
C ALA A 87 12.84 13.31 5.23
N ALA A 88 11.83 13.87 5.88
CA ALA A 88 12.00 14.82 6.98
C ALA A 88 12.75 14.21 8.17
N GLY A 89 12.61 12.90 8.39
CA GLY A 89 13.37 12.11 9.38
C GLY A 89 14.75 11.63 8.87
N GLY A 90 15.19 12.04 7.69
CA GLY A 90 16.47 11.64 7.11
C GLY A 90 16.50 10.19 6.59
N LEU A 91 15.35 9.63 6.24
CA LEU A 91 15.20 8.27 5.72
C LEU A 91 14.62 8.30 4.30
N ALA A 92 14.99 7.32 3.50
CA ALA A 92 14.43 7.07 2.17
C ALA A 92 14.00 5.62 2.02
N PRO A 93 12.93 5.33 1.27
CA PRO A 93 12.60 3.98 0.85
C PRO A 93 13.77 3.32 0.09
N LEU A 94 13.95 2.02 0.28
CA LEU A 94 14.95 1.21 -0.42
C LEU A 94 14.30 0.19 -1.34
N ASN A 95 13.30 -0.54 -0.83
CA ASN A 95 12.51 -1.49 -1.61
C ASN A 95 11.16 -1.76 -0.95
N LEU A 96 10.22 -2.26 -1.76
CA LEU A 96 8.88 -2.68 -1.35
C LEU A 96 8.62 -4.10 -1.85
N ASP A 97 8.01 -4.94 -1.01
CA ASP A 97 7.49 -6.24 -1.41
C ASP A 97 6.11 -6.44 -0.79
N ALA A 98 5.12 -6.77 -1.60
CA ALA A 98 3.76 -6.97 -1.15
C ALA A 98 3.13 -8.24 -1.73
N VAL A 99 2.21 -8.83 -0.98
CA VAL A 99 1.34 -9.91 -1.44
C VAL A 99 -0.11 -9.53 -1.20
N VAL A 100 -0.92 -9.61 -2.25
CA VAL A 100 -2.37 -9.40 -2.22
C VAL A 100 -3.06 -10.76 -2.23
N LEU A 101 -3.87 -11.00 -1.21
CA LEU A 101 -4.71 -12.18 -1.08
C LEU A 101 -6.10 -11.84 -1.64
N CYS A 102 -6.45 -12.43 -2.77
CA CYS A 102 -7.68 -12.13 -3.50
C CYS A 102 -8.13 -13.37 -4.28
N GLU A 103 -9.37 -13.83 -4.07
CA GLU A 103 -9.93 -14.93 -4.86
C GLU A 103 -10.25 -14.47 -6.28
N GLU A 104 -10.97 -13.36 -6.38
CA GLU A 104 -11.37 -12.69 -7.62
C GLU A 104 -11.45 -11.17 -7.40
N PRO A 105 -11.15 -10.37 -8.44
CA PRO A 105 -10.70 -10.72 -9.79
C PRO A 105 -9.25 -11.18 -9.86
N ARG A 106 -8.85 -11.72 -11.02
CA ARG A 106 -7.43 -12.00 -11.30
C ARG A 106 -6.67 -10.68 -11.46
N LEU A 107 -5.68 -10.45 -10.63
CA LEU A 107 -4.94 -9.18 -10.56
C LEU A 107 -3.63 -9.19 -11.37
N GLY A 108 -3.18 -10.36 -11.83
CA GLY A 108 -1.92 -10.52 -12.57
C GLY A 108 -1.72 -9.53 -13.73
N PRO A 109 -2.73 -9.28 -14.57
CA PRO A 109 -2.61 -8.32 -15.69
C PRO A 109 -2.32 -6.87 -15.27
N PHE A 110 -2.59 -6.52 -14.03
CA PHE A 110 -2.43 -5.15 -13.49
C PHE A 110 -1.13 -4.97 -12.69
N ARG A 111 -0.34 -6.03 -12.52
CA ARG A 111 0.88 -6.04 -11.69
C ARG A 111 1.84 -4.92 -12.03
N ASP A 112 2.21 -4.79 -13.29
CA ASP A 112 3.24 -3.83 -13.69
C ASP A 112 2.77 -2.40 -13.51
N ALA A 113 1.50 -2.10 -13.82
CA ALA A 113 0.92 -0.79 -13.56
C ALA A 113 0.89 -0.45 -12.05
N MET A 114 0.55 -1.42 -11.19
CA MET A 114 0.60 -1.23 -9.73
C MET A 114 2.03 -0.96 -9.25
N ARG A 115 3.00 -1.73 -9.74
CA ARG A 115 4.42 -1.53 -9.40
C ARG A 115 4.92 -0.16 -9.79
N GLU A 116 4.61 0.29 -11.00
CA GLU A 116 4.99 1.63 -11.50
C GLU A 116 4.39 2.75 -10.64
N ARG A 117 3.11 2.65 -10.29
CA ARG A 117 2.42 3.66 -9.47
C ARG A 117 2.99 3.73 -8.05
N LEU A 118 3.23 2.58 -7.42
CA LEU A 118 3.83 2.52 -6.09
C LEU A 118 5.28 3.04 -6.10
N ALA A 119 6.07 2.65 -7.10
CA ALA A 119 7.45 3.09 -7.26
C ALA A 119 7.52 4.62 -7.42
N GLU A 120 6.73 5.19 -8.34
CA GLU A 120 6.65 6.64 -8.53
C GLU A 120 6.33 7.37 -7.22
N ALA A 121 5.33 6.90 -6.49
CA ALA A 121 4.91 7.52 -5.23
C ALA A 121 5.97 7.42 -4.12
N ALA A 122 6.73 6.33 -4.10
CA ALA A 122 7.78 6.09 -3.11
C ALA A 122 9.15 6.65 -3.52
N GLY A 123 9.30 7.20 -4.71
CA GLY A 123 10.58 7.67 -5.23
C GLY A 123 11.57 6.55 -5.54
N LEU A 124 11.05 5.38 -5.95
CA LEU A 124 11.80 4.17 -6.29
C LEU A 124 11.77 3.89 -7.80
N GLY A 125 12.69 3.04 -8.26
CA GLY A 125 12.56 2.38 -9.55
C GLY A 125 11.54 1.22 -9.49
N PRO A 126 10.85 0.87 -10.59
CA PRO A 126 9.94 -0.28 -10.60
C PRO A 126 10.62 -1.61 -10.25
N GLU A 127 11.94 -1.73 -10.45
CA GLU A 127 12.77 -2.89 -10.09
C GLU A 127 12.87 -3.10 -8.57
N ASP A 128 12.69 -2.04 -7.78
CA ASP A 128 12.73 -2.08 -6.31
C ASP A 128 11.34 -2.34 -5.69
N VAL A 129 10.32 -2.50 -6.51
CA VAL A 129 8.94 -2.77 -6.08
C VAL A 129 8.47 -4.10 -6.62
N ASN A 130 8.07 -5.00 -5.73
CA ASN A 130 7.48 -6.29 -6.09
C ASN A 130 6.05 -6.39 -5.58
N VAL A 131 5.15 -6.91 -6.42
CA VAL A 131 3.75 -7.19 -6.06
C VAL A 131 3.41 -8.61 -6.49
N LYS A 132 2.97 -9.41 -5.53
CA LYS A 132 2.56 -10.81 -5.71
C LYS A 132 1.07 -10.95 -5.45
N PHE A 133 0.46 -11.96 -6.04
CA PHE A 133 -0.94 -12.29 -5.82
C PHE A 133 -1.08 -13.75 -5.44
N THR A 134 -1.99 -14.03 -4.52
CA THR A 134 -2.35 -15.40 -4.13
C THR A 134 -3.82 -15.46 -3.78
N THR A 135 -4.40 -16.65 -3.86
CA THR A 135 -5.73 -16.94 -3.30
C THR A 135 -5.60 -17.38 -1.84
N ALA A 136 -6.71 -17.53 -1.15
CA ALA A 136 -6.79 -18.17 0.16
C ALA A 136 -7.33 -19.62 0.06
N GLU A 137 -7.30 -20.21 -1.14
CA GLU A 137 -7.76 -21.58 -1.40
C GLU A 137 -9.19 -21.85 -0.90
N GLY A 138 -10.09 -20.87 -1.04
CA GLY A 138 -11.46 -20.94 -0.57
C GLY A 138 -11.66 -20.78 0.93
N MET A 139 -10.60 -20.52 1.70
CA MET A 139 -10.64 -20.43 3.16
C MET A 139 -10.77 -18.99 3.64
N GLY A 140 -11.54 -18.81 4.74
CA GLY A 140 -11.70 -17.54 5.42
C GLY A 140 -12.42 -16.48 4.58
N PHE A 141 -12.40 -15.24 5.04
CA PHE A 141 -13.13 -14.14 4.40
C PHE A 141 -12.62 -13.84 2.97
N VAL A 142 -11.33 -13.98 2.73
CA VAL A 142 -10.77 -13.84 1.38
C VAL A 142 -11.25 -14.98 0.50
N GLY A 143 -11.14 -16.22 0.97
CA GLY A 143 -11.55 -17.41 0.22
C GLY A 143 -13.05 -17.46 -0.07
N GLN A 144 -13.87 -16.84 0.79
CA GLN A 144 -15.31 -16.70 0.57
C GLN A 144 -15.68 -15.49 -0.32
N GLY A 145 -14.69 -14.74 -0.80
CA GLY A 145 -14.92 -13.57 -1.65
C GLY A 145 -15.57 -12.38 -0.93
N GLU A 146 -15.39 -12.29 0.38
CA GLU A 146 -15.93 -11.19 1.18
C GLU A 146 -15.07 -9.93 1.13
N GLY A 147 -13.78 -10.07 0.80
CA GLY A 147 -12.85 -8.96 0.77
C GLY A 147 -11.46 -9.37 0.29
N ILE A 148 -10.53 -8.44 0.43
CA ILE A 148 -9.12 -8.57 0.09
C ILE A 148 -8.30 -8.36 1.36
N ALA A 149 -7.18 -9.07 1.47
CA ALA A 149 -6.14 -8.81 2.46
C ALA A 149 -4.80 -8.55 1.75
N VAL A 150 -3.98 -7.69 2.32
CA VAL A 150 -2.65 -7.36 1.82
C VAL A 150 -1.65 -7.40 2.95
N MET A 151 -0.50 -8.02 2.70
CA MET A 151 0.69 -7.90 3.54
C MET A 151 1.78 -7.23 2.72
N ALA A 152 2.51 -6.30 3.33
CA ALA A 152 3.62 -5.63 2.71
C ALA A 152 4.82 -5.59 3.64
N THR A 153 6.01 -5.60 3.07
CA THR A 153 7.25 -5.25 3.75
C THR A 153 7.92 -4.09 3.02
N ALA A 154 8.58 -3.25 3.77
CA ALA A 154 9.38 -2.15 3.23
C ALA A 154 10.73 -2.11 3.93
N SER A 155 11.76 -1.72 3.20
CA SER A 155 13.04 -1.36 3.80
C SER A 155 13.31 0.12 3.55
N VAL A 156 13.93 0.77 4.54
CA VAL A 156 14.34 2.17 4.46
C VAL A 156 15.81 2.30 4.84
N VAL A 157 16.47 3.28 4.28
CA VAL A 157 17.87 3.60 4.57
C VAL A 157 18.02 5.07 4.94
N PRO A 158 19.04 5.43 5.72
CA PRO A 158 19.38 6.83 5.92
C PRO A 158 19.73 7.49 4.58
N ILE A 159 19.19 8.70 4.39
CA ILE A 159 19.62 9.55 3.27
C ILE A 159 21.09 9.89 3.54
N SER A 160 21.99 9.42 2.68
CA SER A 160 23.40 9.87 2.76
C SER A 160 23.42 11.38 2.48
N SER A 161 23.89 12.17 3.43
CA SER A 161 24.29 13.54 3.12
C SER A 161 25.34 13.44 2.01
N ALA A 162 24.93 13.67 0.77
CA ALA A 162 25.88 13.89 -0.32
C ALA A 162 26.83 14.99 0.16
N GLY A 163 28.12 14.70 0.16
CA GLY A 163 29.14 15.50 0.79
C GLY A 163 28.98 17.00 0.52
N ALA A 164 29.05 17.72 1.64
CA ALA A 164 29.28 19.16 1.62
C ALA A 164 30.70 19.45 1.10
#